data_a768bf4d519cf01b89164588131ac538
#
_entry.id   a768bf4d519cf01b89164588131ac538
#
_cell.length_a   1.000
_cell.length_b   1.000
_cell.length_c   1.000
_cell.angle_alpha   90.00
_cell.angle_beta   90.00
_cell.angle_gamma   90.00
#
_symmetry.space_group_name_H-M   'P 1'
#
loop_
_entity.id
_entity.type
_entity.pdbx_description
1 polymer ?
#
loop_
_entity_poly.entity_id
_entity_poly.type
_entity_poly.pdbx_seq_one_letter_code
_entity_poly.pdbx_strand_id
1 'polypeptide(L)'
;MTDIPALRRQIKQQRQALSAEQRDIANHVIFERIISLPQFRNAQHIAGYIGTRGEIDALPILEHAYSLGKRCYLPVLHPFFKGRLWFAPWSPNTCMTRNRFNILEPLYKPSTCIKAQHLNIVLTPLLAFDDQGHRLGMGGGFYDRSFNFRLFRKKFFGPELIGLGHHFQRVDALDVLPWDVSLDSVIHF
;
A
#
# COMPACT_ATOMS: atom_id res chain seq x y z
N MET A 1 3.90 3.14 -26.37
CA MET A 1 3.91 3.97 -25.14
C MET A 1 2.50 4.01 -24.58
N THR A 2 2.33 3.58 -23.37
CA THR A 2 1.02 3.59 -22.69
C THR A 2 0.63 5.03 -22.36
N ASP A 3 -0.58 5.47 -22.73
CA ASP A 3 -1.10 6.76 -22.30
C ASP A 3 -1.46 6.70 -20.79
N ILE A 4 -0.48 7.01 -19.95
CA ILE A 4 -0.59 6.96 -18.50
C ILE A 4 -1.76 7.82 -17.95
N PRO A 5 -1.99 9.07 -18.42
CA PRO A 5 -3.17 9.86 -18.04
C PRO A 5 -4.50 9.17 -18.37
N ALA A 6 -4.62 8.59 -19.56
CA ALA A 6 -5.83 7.87 -19.97
C ALA A 6 -6.04 6.61 -19.13
N LEU A 7 -5.01 5.81 -18.91
CA LEU A 7 -5.06 4.62 -18.07
C LEU A 7 -5.49 4.96 -16.63
N ARG A 8 -4.91 5.99 -16.02
CA ARG A 8 -5.32 6.45 -14.67
C ARG A 8 -6.79 6.83 -14.60
N ARG A 9 -7.31 7.49 -15.64
CA ARG A 9 -8.71 7.92 -15.71
C ARG A 9 -9.63 6.70 -15.83
N GLN A 10 -9.31 5.79 -16.74
CA GLN A 10 -10.06 4.55 -16.96
C GLN A 10 -10.17 3.71 -15.67
N ILE A 11 -9.05 3.40 -15.02
CA ILE A 11 -9.02 2.59 -13.81
C ILE A 11 -9.82 3.26 -12.67
N LYS A 12 -9.69 4.58 -12.51
CA LYS A 12 -10.49 5.31 -11.50
C LYS A 12 -11.99 5.21 -11.76
N GLN A 13 -12.41 5.29 -12.99
CA GLN A 13 -13.82 5.13 -13.37
C GLN A 13 -14.31 3.71 -13.08
N GLN A 14 -13.54 2.68 -13.46
CA GLN A 14 -13.88 1.28 -13.17
C GLN A 14 -14.00 1.03 -11.65
N ARG A 15 -13.06 1.52 -10.85
CA ARG A 15 -13.13 1.40 -9.38
C ARG A 15 -14.36 2.09 -8.79
N GLN A 16 -14.71 3.28 -9.29
CA GLN A 16 -15.87 4.03 -8.82
C GLN A 16 -17.20 3.38 -9.23
N ALA A 17 -17.21 2.62 -10.33
CA ALA A 17 -18.39 1.89 -10.81
C ALA A 17 -18.67 0.59 -10.02
N LEU A 18 -17.74 0.13 -9.20
CA LEU A 18 -17.96 -1.07 -8.38
C LEU A 18 -19.09 -0.84 -7.37
N SER A 19 -20.02 -1.78 -7.29
CA SER A 19 -21.05 -1.81 -6.25
C SER A 19 -20.42 -2.02 -4.85
N ALA A 20 -21.16 -1.73 -3.80
CA ALA A 20 -20.75 -2.03 -2.43
C ALA A 20 -20.46 -3.53 -2.27
N GLU A 21 -21.36 -4.37 -2.75
CA GLU A 21 -21.21 -5.83 -2.70
C GLU A 21 -19.94 -6.32 -3.43
N GLN A 22 -19.65 -5.82 -4.62
CA GLN A 22 -18.43 -6.17 -5.36
C GLN A 22 -17.18 -5.78 -4.59
N ARG A 23 -17.16 -4.61 -3.95
CA ARG A 23 -16.05 -4.18 -3.10
C ARG A 23 -15.87 -5.07 -1.88
N ASP A 24 -16.99 -5.44 -1.23
CA ASP A 24 -16.96 -6.27 -0.03
C ASP A 24 -16.44 -7.68 -0.35
N ILE A 25 -16.89 -8.27 -1.46
CA ILE A 25 -16.39 -9.57 -1.93
C ILE A 25 -14.89 -9.48 -2.22
N ALA A 26 -14.45 -8.46 -2.96
CA ALA A 26 -13.03 -8.27 -3.30
C ALA A 26 -12.16 -8.10 -2.05
N ASN A 27 -12.61 -7.26 -1.11
CA ASN A 27 -11.92 -7.05 0.16
C ASN A 27 -11.82 -8.34 0.97
N HIS A 28 -12.89 -9.12 1.05
CA HIS A 28 -12.90 -10.38 1.78
C HIS A 28 -11.94 -11.40 1.17
N VAL A 29 -12.00 -11.60 -0.15
CA VAL A 29 -11.10 -12.56 -0.83
C VAL A 29 -9.63 -12.17 -0.66
N ILE A 30 -9.31 -10.90 -0.79
CA ILE A 30 -7.93 -10.41 -0.61
C ILE A 30 -7.49 -10.54 0.84
N PHE A 31 -8.38 -10.24 1.79
CA PHE A 31 -8.12 -10.45 3.21
C PHE A 31 -7.72 -11.92 3.48
N GLU A 32 -8.52 -12.90 3.06
CA GLU A 32 -8.24 -14.33 3.26
C GLU A 32 -6.90 -14.75 2.62
N ARG A 33 -6.62 -14.26 1.42
CA ARG A 33 -5.34 -14.54 0.75
C ARG A 33 -4.15 -13.99 1.52
N ILE A 34 -4.23 -12.76 2.02
CA ILE A 34 -3.12 -12.13 2.77
C ILE A 34 -2.87 -12.84 4.09
N ILE A 35 -3.90 -13.13 4.88
CA ILE A 35 -3.72 -13.75 6.20
C ILE A 35 -3.21 -15.21 6.10
N SER A 36 -3.44 -15.86 4.96
CA SER A 36 -2.92 -17.22 4.70
C SER A 36 -1.44 -17.25 4.36
N LEU A 37 -0.82 -16.12 3.96
CA LEU A 37 0.59 -16.07 3.57
C LEU A 37 1.52 -16.41 4.75
N PRO A 38 2.53 -17.26 4.54
CA PRO A 38 3.56 -17.52 5.56
C PRO A 38 4.27 -16.23 6.03
N GLN A 39 4.51 -15.30 5.10
CA GLN A 39 5.12 -14.00 5.38
C GLN A 39 4.27 -13.19 6.35
N PHE A 40 2.93 -13.17 6.16
CA PHE A 40 2.02 -12.49 7.09
C PHE A 40 2.06 -13.10 8.48
N ARG A 41 2.10 -14.44 8.59
CA ARG A 41 2.17 -15.14 9.88
C ARG A 41 3.43 -14.76 10.65
N ASN A 42 4.57 -14.69 9.97
CA ASN A 42 5.88 -14.40 10.55
C ASN A 42 6.14 -12.91 10.80
N ALA A 43 5.44 -12.01 10.11
CA ALA A 43 5.62 -10.58 10.24
C ALA A 43 5.19 -10.08 11.63
N GLN A 44 5.99 -9.18 12.20
CA GLN A 44 5.69 -8.48 13.46
C GLN A 44 5.32 -7.01 13.22
N HIS A 45 5.84 -6.39 12.16
CA HIS A 45 5.62 -5.00 11.81
C HIS A 45 4.97 -4.91 10.43
N ILE A 46 3.68 -4.60 10.39
CA ILE A 46 2.89 -4.57 9.16
C ILE A 46 2.36 -3.15 8.93
N ALA A 47 2.63 -2.59 7.77
CA ALA A 47 2.01 -1.36 7.33
C ALA A 47 0.94 -1.63 6.27
N GLY A 48 -0.14 -0.88 6.34
CA GLY A 48 -1.18 -0.86 5.32
C GLY A 48 -1.51 0.56 4.90
N TYR A 49 -2.69 0.75 4.38
CA TYR A 49 -3.24 2.04 3.99
C TYR A 49 -4.76 2.03 4.17
N ILE A 50 -5.37 3.20 4.13
CA ILE A 50 -6.82 3.35 4.14
C ILE A 50 -7.29 3.41 2.70
N GLY A 51 -8.08 2.43 2.29
CA GLY A 51 -8.64 2.36 0.95
C GLY A 51 -9.57 3.55 0.68
N THR A 52 -9.45 4.14 -0.50
CA THR A 52 -10.29 5.25 -0.93
C THR A 52 -10.80 5.04 -2.35
N ARG A 53 -11.98 5.55 -2.65
CA ARG A 53 -12.52 5.59 -4.02
C ARG A 53 -12.49 4.22 -4.73
N GLY A 54 -12.93 3.16 -4.03
CA GLY A 54 -12.99 1.81 -4.57
C GLY A 54 -11.64 1.07 -4.63
N GLU A 55 -10.63 1.54 -3.91
CA GLU A 55 -9.42 0.74 -3.65
C GLU A 55 -9.76 -0.45 -2.75
N ILE A 56 -8.96 -1.52 -2.87
CA ILE A 56 -9.00 -2.56 -1.85
C ILE A 56 -8.61 -1.94 -0.51
N ASP A 57 -9.39 -2.20 0.53
CA ASP A 57 -9.12 -1.64 1.86
C ASP A 57 -8.19 -2.56 2.66
N ALA A 58 -7.07 -2.02 3.10
CA ALA A 58 -6.12 -2.76 3.91
C ALA A 58 -6.43 -2.71 5.42
N LEU A 59 -7.39 -1.90 5.87
CA LEU A 59 -7.72 -1.78 7.29
C LEU A 59 -8.18 -3.09 7.93
N PRO A 60 -9.07 -3.90 7.35
CA PRO A 60 -9.47 -5.18 7.94
C PRO A 60 -8.28 -6.12 8.16
N ILE A 61 -7.28 -6.08 7.26
CA ILE A 61 -6.05 -6.88 7.40
C ILE A 61 -5.22 -6.36 8.60
N LEU A 62 -5.12 -5.04 8.78
CA LEU A 62 -4.42 -4.44 9.93
C LEU A 62 -5.16 -4.71 11.23
N GLU A 63 -6.49 -4.67 11.26
CA GLU A 63 -7.30 -5.01 12.43
C GLU A 63 -7.05 -6.44 12.87
N HIS A 64 -7.08 -7.38 11.92
CA HIS A 64 -6.75 -8.78 12.18
C HIS A 64 -5.30 -8.94 12.66
N ALA A 65 -4.33 -8.29 12.02
CA ALA A 65 -2.94 -8.31 12.47
C ALA A 65 -2.79 -7.80 13.90
N TYR A 66 -3.49 -6.70 14.23
CA TYR A 66 -3.50 -6.13 15.58
C TYR A 66 -4.10 -7.09 16.61
N SER A 67 -5.19 -7.77 16.29
CA SER A 67 -5.80 -8.77 17.19
C SER A 67 -4.87 -9.97 17.48
N LEU A 68 -3.92 -10.25 16.57
CA LEU A 68 -2.87 -11.25 16.76
C LEU A 68 -1.65 -10.70 17.53
N GLY A 69 -1.70 -9.47 18.07
CA GLY A 69 -0.61 -8.85 18.81
C GLY A 69 0.53 -8.30 17.94
N LYS A 70 0.34 -8.20 16.62
CA LYS A 70 1.31 -7.61 15.70
C LYS A 70 1.27 -6.07 15.80
N ARG A 71 2.38 -5.43 15.44
CA ARG A 71 2.48 -3.95 15.39
C ARG A 71 2.05 -3.44 14.03
N CYS A 72 0.98 -2.66 14.01
CA CYS A 72 0.38 -2.13 12.79
C CYS A 72 0.70 -0.65 12.61
N TYR A 73 0.82 -0.24 11.35
CA TYR A 73 1.23 1.11 10.98
C TYR A 73 0.44 1.62 9.79
N LEU A 74 0.23 2.94 9.77
CA LEU A 74 -0.26 3.64 8.58
C LEU A 74 0.77 4.68 8.12
N PRO A 75 0.84 4.95 6.80
CA PRO A 75 1.74 5.95 6.27
C PRO A 75 1.27 7.35 6.66
N VAL A 76 2.22 8.17 7.09
CA VAL A 76 2.03 9.59 7.35
C VAL A 76 3.03 10.40 6.53
N LEU A 77 2.69 11.63 6.21
CA LEU A 77 3.61 12.51 5.47
C LEU A 77 4.84 12.80 6.33
N HIS A 78 6.03 12.59 5.75
CA HIS A 78 7.27 12.92 6.43
C HIS A 78 7.35 14.43 6.70
N PRO A 79 7.55 14.87 7.97
CA PRO A 79 7.45 16.29 8.30
C PRO A 79 8.56 17.16 7.67
N PHE A 80 9.75 16.59 7.46
CA PHE A 80 10.91 17.34 6.96
C PHE A 80 11.25 17.05 5.48
N PHE A 81 11.02 15.83 5.00
CA PHE A 81 11.35 15.43 3.63
C PHE A 81 10.09 15.33 2.76
N LYS A 82 9.91 16.34 1.89
CA LYS A 82 8.77 16.35 0.95
C LYS A 82 8.75 15.08 0.09
N GLY A 83 7.56 14.51 -0.05
CA GLY A 83 7.31 13.35 -0.90
C GLY A 83 7.76 12.01 -0.32
N ARG A 84 8.17 11.94 0.94
CA ARG A 84 8.45 10.71 1.67
C ARG A 84 7.39 10.41 2.71
N LEU A 85 7.35 9.16 3.14
CA LEU A 85 6.46 8.65 4.19
C LEU A 85 7.28 8.24 5.42
N TRP A 86 6.68 8.46 6.57
CA TRP A 86 6.94 7.73 7.79
C TRP A 86 5.80 6.77 8.04
N PHE A 87 5.95 5.90 9.02
CA PHE A 87 4.95 4.92 9.40
C PHE A 87 4.62 5.10 10.87
N ALA A 88 3.44 5.67 11.14
CA ALA A 88 2.95 5.93 12.49
C ALA A 88 2.25 4.68 13.03
N PRO A 89 2.42 4.34 14.31
CA PRO A 89 1.69 3.26 14.96
C PRO A 89 0.18 3.46 14.80
N TRP A 90 -0.50 2.36 14.52
CA TRP A 90 -1.94 2.35 14.35
C TRP A 90 -2.58 1.19 15.12
N SER A 91 -3.76 1.44 15.66
CA SER A 91 -4.67 0.49 16.28
C SER A 91 -6.11 0.92 15.99
N PRO A 92 -7.13 0.07 16.19
CA PRO A 92 -8.54 0.46 16.01
C PRO A 92 -8.96 1.71 16.79
N ASN A 93 -8.30 2.01 17.90
CA ASN A 93 -8.59 3.17 18.76
C ASN A 93 -7.71 4.39 18.47
N THR A 94 -6.90 4.37 17.42
CA THR A 94 -6.02 5.48 17.07
C THR A 94 -6.83 6.69 16.58
N CYS A 95 -6.61 7.85 17.20
CA CYS A 95 -7.19 9.10 16.73
C CYS A 95 -6.65 9.43 15.35
N MET A 96 -7.55 9.76 14.43
CA MET A 96 -7.23 10.05 13.04
C MET A 96 -7.42 11.55 12.74
N THR A 97 -6.60 12.08 11.84
CA THR A 97 -6.69 13.45 11.34
C THR A 97 -6.59 13.46 9.82
N ARG A 98 -6.90 14.60 9.18
CA ARG A 98 -6.72 14.75 7.73
C ARG A 98 -5.46 15.53 7.43
N ASN A 99 -4.64 14.97 6.55
CA ASN A 99 -3.45 15.67 6.07
C ASN A 99 -3.79 16.70 4.97
N ARG A 100 -2.77 17.41 4.47
CA ARG A 100 -2.92 18.42 3.41
C ARG A 100 -3.50 17.92 2.08
N PHE A 101 -3.59 16.61 1.87
CA PHE A 101 -4.22 15.99 0.70
C PHE A 101 -5.64 15.49 1.02
N ASN A 102 -6.18 15.86 2.19
CA ASN A 102 -7.48 15.41 2.69
C ASN A 102 -7.57 13.88 2.89
N ILE A 103 -6.42 13.22 3.10
CA ILE A 103 -6.31 11.79 3.40
C ILE A 103 -6.23 11.62 4.91
N LEU A 104 -6.98 10.66 5.44
CA LEU A 104 -6.91 10.29 6.85
C LEU A 104 -5.53 9.70 7.17
N GLU A 105 -4.93 10.18 8.25
CA GLU A 105 -3.69 9.63 8.81
C GLU A 105 -3.75 9.64 10.33
N PRO A 106 -3.02 8.77 11.02
CA PRO A 106 -2.94 8.78 12.48
C PRO A 106 -2.48 10.13 13.02
N LEU A 107 -3.12 10.60 14.10
CA LEU A 107 -2.54 11.66 14.91
C LEU A 107 -1.35 11.07 15.67
N TYR A 108 -0.14 11.50 15.36
CA TYR A 108 1.09 10.86 15.83
C TYR A 108 2.08 11.81 16.49
N LYS A 109 2.98 11.25 17.29
CA LYS A 109 4.21 11.93 17.72
C LYS A 109 5.36 11.48 16.82
N PRO A 110 6.20 12.38 16.28
CA PRO A 110 7.33 12.01 15.41
C PRO A 110 8.25 10.91 15.99
N SER A 111 8.45 10.92 17.33
CA SER A 111 9.27 9.93 18.04
C SER A 111 8.70 8.50 18.03
N THR A 112 7.41 8.32 17.74
CA THR A 112 6.77 7.00 17.67
C THR A 112 6.78 6.40 16.28
N CYS A 113 7.07 7.19 15.26
CA CYS A 113 7.12 6.72 13.88
C CYS A 113 8.34 5.84 13.62
N ILE A 114 8.17 4.86 12.74
CA ILE A 114 9.29 4.05 12.26
C ILE A 114 9.59 4.34 10.79
N LYS A 115 10.84 4.07 10.41
CA LYS A 115 11.27 4.15 9.01
C LYS A 115 10.80 2.93 8.24
N ALA A 116 10.58 3.07 6.94
CA ALA A 116 10.14 2.01 6.03
C ALA A 116 10.97 0.71 6.16
N GLN A 117 12.28 0.83 6.39
CA GLN A 117 13.22 -0.30 6.51
C GLN A 117 13.01 -1.19 7.74
N HIS A 118 12.25 -0.75 8.72
CA HIS A 118 11.95 -1.51 9.94
C HIS A 118 10.62 -2.28 9.87
N LEU A 119 9.91 -2.16 8.76
CA LEU A 119 8.70 -2.95 8.50
C LEU A 119 9.07 -4.34 8.01
N ASN A 120 8.16 -5.30 8.19
CA ASN A 120 8.27 -6.64 7.59
C ASN A 120 7.42 -6.73 6.31
N ILE A 121 6.19 -6.23 6.36
CA ILE A 121 5.27 -6.19 5.22
C ILE A 121 4.73 -4.77 5.06
N VAL A 122 4.59 -4.36 3.81
CA VAL A 122 3.87 -3.13 3.44
C VAL A 122 2.83 -3.46 2.38
N LEU A 123 1.57 -3.39 2.76
CA LEU A 123 0.45 -3.43 1.83
C LEU A 123 0.41 -2.11 1.08
N THR A 124 0.49 -2.17 -0.24
CA THR A 124 0.73 -1.01 -1.09
C THR A 124 -0.46 -0.74 -2.01
N PRO A 125 -1.03 0.46 -2.01
CA PRO A 125 -2.07 0.83 -2.97
C PRO A 125 -1.46 1.00 -4.36
N LEU A 126 -2.26 0.72 -5.39
CA LEU A 126 -1.85 0.88 -6.77
C LEU A 126 -3.04 1.26 -7.67
N LEU A 127 -2.77 1.87 -8.81
CA LEU A 127 -3.76 2.09 -9.87
C LEU A 127 -3.71 0.99 -10.93
N ALA A 128 -2.52 0.62 -11.37
CA ALA A 128 -2.31 -0.50 -12.28
C ALA A 128 -1.04 -1.25 -11.88
N PHE A 129 -0.93 -2.49 -12.32
CA PHE A 129 0.25 -3.33 -12.10
C PHE A 129 0.44 -4.29 -13.28
N ASP A 130 1.66 -4.80 -13.44
CA ASP A 130 2.00 -5.84 -14.39
C ASP A 130 2.55 -7.10 -13.68
N ASP A 131 2.79 -8.15 -14.46
CA ASP A 131 3.27 -9.44 -13.94
C ASP A 131 4.73 -9.40 -13.47
N GLN A 132 5.45 -8.32 -13.74
CA GLN A 132 6.82 -8.14 -13.28
C GLN A 132 6.88 -7.39 -11.94
N GLY A 133 5.73 -7.08 -11.35
CA GLY A 133 5.64 -6.35 -10.08
C GLY A 133 5.79 -4.83 -10.22
N HIS A 134 5.81 -4.30 -11.43
CA HIS A 134 5.76 -2.86 -11.62
C HIS A 134 4.37 -2.33 -11.27
N ARG A 135 4.34 -1.13 -10.71
CA ARG A 135 3.07 -0.50 -10.34
C ARG A 135 2.96 0.92 -10.85
N LEU A 136 1.78 1.28 -11.26
CA LEU A 136 1.39 2.66 -11.49
C LEU A 136 0.69 3.21 -10.25
N GLY A 137 1.22 4.27 -9.66
CA GLY A 137 0.60 4.99 -8.55
C GLY A 137 -0.15 6.25 -9.00
N MET A 138 -0.60 7.03 -8.03
CA MET A 138 -1.32 8.31 -8.24
C MET A 138 -0.44 9.45 -8.79
N GLY A 139 0.87 9.22 -8.99
CA GLY A 139 1.81 10.20 -9.53
C GLY A 139 2.59 11.00 -8.49
N GLY A 140 2.34 10.79 -7.20
CA GLY A 140 3.05 11.49 -6.12
C GLY A 140 4.45 10.94 -5.80
N GLY A 141 4.78 9.71 -6.22
CA GLY A 141 6.07 9.05 -5.99
C GLY A 141 6.43 8.83 -4.52
N PHE A 142 5.46 8.86 -3.61
CA PHE A 142 5.70 8.74 -2.16
C PHE A 142 6.32 7.39 -1.79
N TYR A 143 5.79 6.31 -2.32
CA TYR A 143 6.30 4.96 -2.06
C TYR A 143 7.70 4.79 -2.67
N ASP A 144 7.92 5.20 -3.91
CA ASP A 144 9.21 5.06 -4.58
C ASP A 144 10.32 5.80 -3.81
N ARG A 145 10.06 7.04 -3.39
CA ARG A 145 11.04 7.78 -2.56
C ARG A 145 11.24 7.21 -1.16
N SER A 146 10.22 6.57 -0.58
CA SER A 146 10.31 6.00 0.77
C SER A 146 11.00 4.64 0.78
N PHE A 147 10.91 3.90 -0.32
CA PHE A 147 11.49 2.57 -0.47
C PHE A 147 12.68 2.53 -1.43
N ASN A 148 13.20 3.67 -1.89
CA ASN A 148 14.34 3.76 -2.81
C ASN A 148 15.61 3.03 -2.31
N PHE A 149 15.76 2.84 -1.00
CA PHE A 149 16.88 2.07 -0.44
C PHE A 149 16.91 0.63 -0.95
N ARG A 150 15.79 0.07 -1.44
CA ARG A 150 15.72 -1.27 -2.04
C ARG A 150 16.46 -1.36 -3.38
N LEU A 151 16.55 -0.27 -4.13
CA LEU A 151 17.25 -0.22 -5.41
C LEU A 151 18.77 -0.38 -5.26
N PHE A 152 19.32 0.03 -4.11
CA PHE A 152 20.77 0.05 -3.86
C PHE A 152 21.28 -1.10 -3.01
N ARG A 153 20.41 -1.92 -2.42
CA ARG A 153 20.78 -2.96 -1.45
C ARG A 153 20.29 -4.33 -1.88
N LYS A 154 21.02 -4.98 -2.79
CA LYS A 154 20.69 -6.32 -3.32
C LYS A 154 20.60 -7.46 -2.28
N LYS A 155 21.04 -7.25 -1.04
CA LYS A 155 21.06 -8.25 0.05
C LYS A 155 20.37 -7.74 1.34
N PHE A 156 19.51 -6.73 1.23
CA PHE A 156 18.88 -6.19 2.42
C PHE A 156 17.55 -6.90 2.68
N PHE A 157 17.41 -7.44 3.90
CA PHE A 157 16.13 -7.86 4.43
C PHE A 157 15.29 -6.59 4.73
N GLY A 158 14.62 -6.09 3.73
CA GLY A 158 13.67 -4.98 3.85
C GLY A 158 12.24 -5.52 3.88
N PRO A 159 11.25 -4.64 4.01
CA PRO A 159 9.87 -5.06 3.98
C PRO A 159 9.52 -5.70 2.63
N GLU A 160 8.68 -6.71 2.67
CA GLU A 160 8.00 -7.22 1.49
C GLU A 160 6.91 -6.22 1.09
N LEU A 161 6.94 -5.76 -0.16
CA LEU A 161 5.95 -4.85 -0.72
C LEU A 161 4.89 -5.67 -1.45
N ILE A 162 3.68 -5.73 -0.91
CA ILE A 162 2.57 -6.48 -1.49
C ILE A 162 1.54 -5.49 -2.02
N GLY A 163 1.33 -5.47 -3.33
CA GLY A 163 0.29 -4.67 -3.96
C GLY A 163 -1.09 -5.30 -3.74
N LEU A 164 -2.10 -4.47 -3.49
CA LEU A 164 -3.49 -4.90 -3.44
C LEU A 164 -4.27 -4.25 -4.56
N GLY A 165 -5.00 -5.03 -5.35
CA GLY A 165 -5.73 -4.51 -6.49
C GLY A 165 -6.90 -5.37 -6.94
N HIS A 166 -7.68 -4.82 -7.87
CA HIS A 166 -8.69 -5.57 -8.61
C HIS A 166 -8.07 -6.15 -9.89
N HIS A 167 -8.64 -7.25 -10.40
CA HIS A 167 -8.13 -7.90 -11.61
C HIS A 167 -8.04 -6.94 -12.82
N PHE A 168 -9.02 -6.04 -12.99
CA PHE A 168 -9.03 -5.09 -14.10
C PHE A 168 -7.91 -4.01 -14.02
N GLN A 169 -7.16 -3.96 -12.93
CA GLN A 169 -5.99 -3.09 -12.77
C GLN A 169 -4.71 -3.71 -13.32
N ARG A 170 -4.75 -5.01 -13.71
CA ARG A 170 -3.64 -5.68 -14.36
C ARG A 170 -3.52 -5.21 -15.81
N VAL A 171 -2.30 -4.91 -16.23
CA VAL A 171 -1.95 -4.52 -17.60
C VAL A 171 -0.79 -5.39 -18.10
N ASP A 172 -0.59 -5.47 -19.42
CA ASP A 172 0.45 -6.33 -20.01
C ASP A 172 1.86 -5.87 -19.62
N ALA A 173 2.11 -4.56 -19.65
CA ALA A 173 3.39 -3.98 -19.24
C ALA A 173 3.23 -2.51 -18.86
N LEU A 174 4.04 -2.07 -17.91
CA LEU A 174 4.20 -0.66 -17.52
C LEU A 174 5.59 -0.16 -17.88
N ASP A 175 5.67 1.07 -18.38
CA ASP A 175 6.94 1.75 -18.57
C ASP A 175 7.55 2.06 -17.17
N VAL A 176 8.79 1.61 -16.94
CA VAL A 176 9.49 1.70 -15.65
C VAL A 176 10.59 2.74 -15.73
N LEU A 177 10.68 3.58 -14.72
CA LEU A 177 11.74 4.55 -14.55
C LEU A 177 12.82 4.01 -13.58
N PRO A 178 14.08 4.43 -13.70
CA PRO A 178 15.18 3.91 -12.86
C PRO A 178 14.98 4.06 -11.35
N TRP A 179 14.08 4.92 -10.93
CA TRP A 179 13.75 5.17 -9.52
C TRP A 179 12.47 4.48 -9.03
N ASP A 180 11.75 3.79 -9.92
CA ASP A 180 10.55 3.06 -9.54
C ASP A 180 10.92 1.80 -8.76
N VAL A 181 10.24 1.58 -7.64
CA VAL A 181 10.47 0.43 -6.77
C VAL A 181 9.40 -0.62 -7.05
N SER A 182 9.80 -1.77 -7.55
CA SER A 182 8.89 -2.89 -7.83
C SER A 182 8.31 -3.48 -6.55
N LEU A 183 7.12 -4.04 -6.68
CA LEU A 183 6.48 -4.88 -5.67
C LEU A 183 7.13 -6.28 -5.68
N ASP A 184 7.12 -6.96 -4.54
CA ASP A 184 7.53 -8.37 -4.44
C ASP A 184 6.42 -9.30 -4.94
N SER A 185 5.16 -8.88 -4.72
CA SER A 185 3.97 -9.60 -5.21
C SER A 185 2.77 -8.67 -5.33
N VAL A 186 1.76 -9.10 -6.07
CA VAL A 186 0.45 -8.45 -6.14
C VAL A 186 -0.64 -9.47 -5.84
N ILE A 187 -1.49 -9.19 -4.89
CA ILE A 187 -2.69 -9.96 -4.59
C ILE A 187 -3.88 -9.19 -5.18
N HIS A 188 -4.60 -9.81 -6.07
CA HIS A 188 -5.71 -9.16 -6.78
C HIS A 188 -6.92 -10.08 -6.90
N PHE A 189 -8.10 -9.48 -7.05
CA PHE A 189 -9.40 -10.16 -7.22
C PHE A 189 -10.11 -9.64 -8.46
#